data_ac65b0a961da78ce0388073f86d8d1ef
#
_entry.id   ac65b0a961da78ce0388073f86d8d1ef
#
_cell.length_a   1.000
_cell.length_b   1.000
_cell.length_c   1.000
_cell.angle_alpha   90.00
_cell.angle_beta   90.00
_cell.angle_gamma   90.00
#
_symmetry.space_group_name_H-M   'P 1'
#
loop_
_entity.id
_entity.type
_entity.pdbx_description
1 polymer ?
#
loop_
_entity_poly.entity_id
_entity_poly.type
_entity_poly.pdbx_seq_one_letter_code
_entity_poly.pdbx_strand_id
1 'polypeptide(L)'
;MTKIVDLQTYRARALEQRGFGPWQKRFGESFDSTTRIVDLSDSTLYYLAQPGESSSVAYYEFIMGILDLGAAPKFHYLGNRDQMLVVDIHLFLADQMRFEMMRRLEWIRTFEGGKYSLLDMVQEFENIKTKCREHPPVLAESNLDYATYTQLTIGDKEVFIRRMLQEALEAFKERL
;
A
#
# COMPACT_ATOMS: atom_id res chain seq x y z
N MET A 1 27.40 -21.38 -27.29
CA MET A 1 26.03 -21.44 -26.80
C MET A 1 25.47 -20.03 -26.67
N THR A 2 24.48 -19.71 -27.47
CA THR A 2 23.77 -18.44 -27.33
C THR A 2 22.85 -18.56 -26.12
N LYS A 3 23.10 -17.78 -25.07
CA LYS A 3 22.12 -17.65 -23.97
C LYS A 3 20.87 -17.03 -24.53
N ILE A 4 19.79 -17.79 -24.61
CA ILE A 4 18.47 -17.24 -24.87
C ILE A 4 18.12 -16.43 -23.62
N VAL A 5 18.22 -15.10 -23.73
CA VAL A 5 17.74 -14.21 -22.67
C VAL A 5 16.22 -14.23 -22.76
N ASP A 6 15.58 -14.74 -21.74
CA ASP A 6 14.13 -14.64 -21.62
C ASP A 6 13.75 -13.17 -21.41
N LEU A 7 13.23 -12.55 -22.47
CA LEU A 7 12.82 -11.14 -22.47
C LEU A 7 11.75 -10.85 -21.43
N GLN A 8 10.89 -11.81 -21.12
CA GLN A 8 9.86 -11.62 -20.09
C GLN A 8 10.49 -11.55 -18.70
N THR A 9 11.44 -12.43 -18.39
CA THR A 9 12.18 -12.39 -17.13
C THR A 9 12.99 -11.10 -17.00
N TYR A 10 13.62 -10.66 -18.08
CA TYR A 10 14.36 -9.40 -18.09
C TYR A 10 13.45 -8.20 -17.83
N ARG A 11 12.29 -8.14 -18.50
CA ARG A 11 11.30 -7.06 -18.30
C ARG A 11 10.75 -7.05 -16.88
N ALA A 12 10.47 -8.23 -16.32
CA ALA A 12 10.00 -8.36 -14.94
C ALA A 12 11.02 -7.83 -13.94
N ARG A 13 12.29 -8.17 -14.10
CA ARG A 13 13.38 -7.65 -13.25
C ARG A 13 13.57 -6.15 -13.39
N ALA A 14 13.50 -5.63 -14.62
CA ALA A 14 13.60 -4.19 -14.84
C ALA A 14 12.44 -3.43 -14.17
N LEU A 15 11.24 -3.99 -14.22
CA LEU A 15 10.06 -3.45 -13.56
C LEU A 15 10.23 -3.43 -12.04
N GLU A 16 10.68 -4.53 -11.44
CA GLU A 16 10.98 -4.61 -10.01
C GLU A 16 12.01 -3.58 -9.58
N GLN A 17 13.09 -3.41 -10.33
CA GLN A 17 14.13 -2.44 -10.02
C GLN A 17 13.63 -1.00 -10.11
N ARG A 18 12.82 -0.68 -11.11
CA ARG A 18 12.23 0.66 -11.24
C ARG A 18 11.30 0.99 -10.08
N GLY A 19 10.47 0.03 -9.68
CA GLY A 19 9.49 0.22 -8.60
C GLY A 19 10.12 0.17 -7.21
N PHE A 20 10.92 -0.86 -6.93
CA PHE A 20 11.46 -1.11 -5.60
C PHE A 20 12.87 -0.57 -5.36
N GLY A 21 13.61 -0.21 -6.41
CA GLY A 21 14.96 0.33 -6.25
C GLY A 21 15.02 1.50 -5.26
N PRO A 22 14.18 2.53 -5.41
CA PRO A 22 14.13 3.63 -4.44
C PRO A 22 13.78 3.19 -3.02
N TRP A 23 12.86 2.23 -2.87
CA TRP A 23 12.48 1.70 -1.55
C TRP A 23 13.59 0.87 -0.90
N GLN A 24 14.28 0.04 -1.67
CA GLN A 24 15.45 -0.71 -1.16
C GLN A 24 16.52 0.23 -0.62
N LYS A 25 16.76 1.32 -1.35
CA LYS A 25 17.71 2.35 -0.94
C LYS A 25 17.25 3.12 0.30
N ARG A 26 15.95 3.46 0.36
CA ARG A 26 15.35 4.23 1.46
C ARG A 26 15.25 3.43 2.74
N PHE A 27 14.78 2.19 2.67
CA PHE A 27 14.46 1.36 3.83
C PHE A 27 15.52 0.34 4.20
N GLY A 28 16.47 0.07 3.30
CA GLY A 28 17.51 -0.94 3.52
C GLY A 28 16.98 -2.39 3.57
N GLU A 29 15.83 -2.63 2.95
CA GLU A 29 15.18 -3.94 2.89
C GLU A 29 15.12 -4.44 1.44
N SER A 30 14.94 -5.75 1.26
CA SER A 30 14.76 -6.35 -0.06
C SER A 30 13.28 -6.46 -0.39
N PHE A 31 12.92 -6.08 -1.60
CA PHE A 31 11.56 -6.19 -2.13
C PHE A 31 11.60 -6.86 -3.51
N ASP A 32 10.58 -7.65 -3.81
CA ASP A 32 10.40 -8.29 -5.10
C ASP A 32 8.93 -8.32 -5.52
N SER A 33 8.63 -8.97 -6.65
CA SER A 33 7.27 -9.07 -7.19
C SER A 33 6.29 -9.82 -6.29
N THR A 34 6.79 -10.58 -5.31
CA THR A 34 5.97 -11.34 -4.37
C THR A 34 5.74 -10.60 -3.05
N THR A 35 6.45 -9.50 -2.81
CA THR A 35 6.34 -8.73 -1.55
C THR A 35 4.94 -8.20 -1.36
N ARG A 36 4.34 -8.55 -0.21
CA ARG A 36 3.03 -8.06 0.21
C ARG A 36 3.20 -7.06 1.35
N ILE A 37 2.16 -6.30 1.62
CA ILE A 37 2.17 -5.37 2.77
C ILE A 37 2.46 -6.10 4.08
N VAL A 38 1.91 -7.29 4.24
CA VAL A 38 2.12 -8.12 5.43
C VAL A 38 3.58 -8.56 5.65
N ASP A 39 4.42 -8.46 4.62
CA ASP A 39 5.84 -8.83 4.68
C ASP A 39 6.75 -7.64 5.09
N LEU A 40 6.21 -6.43 5.15
CA LEU A 40 6.99 -5.23 5.50
C LEU A 40 7.40 -5.24 6.98
N SER A 41 8.59 -4.70 7.28
CA SER A 41 8.99 -4.48 8.68
C SER A 41 8.09 -3.45 9.36
N ASP A 42 8.04 -3.49 10.69
CA ASP A 42 7.27 -2.50 11.46
C ASP A 42 7.71 -1.06 11.16
N SER A 43 9.01 -0.82 11.03
CA SER A 43 9.54 0.53 10.75
C SER A 43 9.16 1.03 9.36
N THR A 44 9.26 0.20 8.34
CA THR A 44 8.84 0.56 6.97
C THR A 44 7.34 0.78 6.90
N LEU A 45 6.56 -0.11 7.50
CA LEU A 45 5.12 0.03 7.56
C LEU A 45 4.69 1.32 8.25
N TYR A 46 5.29 1.62 9.41
CA TYR A 46 5.00 2.84 10.15
C TYR A 46 5.31 4.11 9.33
N TYR A 47 6.46 4.12 8.67
CA TYR A 47 6.84 5.23 7.77
C TYR A 47 5.79 5.46 6.68
N LEU A 48 5.36 4.38 6.01
CA LEU A 48 4.39 4.45 4.92
C LEU A 48 2.96 4.72 5.39
N ALA A 49 2.62 4.36 6.62
CA ALA A 49 1.29 4.62 7.19
C ALA A 49 1.10 6.08 7.65
N GLN A 50 2.19 6.81 7.88
CA GLN A 50 2.11 8.21 8.30
C GLN A 50 1.60 9.11 7.18
N PRO A 51 0.73 10.09 7.49
CA PRO A 51 0.42 11.15 6.55
C PRO A 51 1.63 12.07 6.39
N GLY A 52 1.72 12.75 5.25
CA GLY A 52 2.74 13.78 5.04
C GLY A 52 3.51 13.63 3.75
N GLU A 53 4.39 14.60 3.51
CA GLU A 53 5.13 14.71 2.26
C GLU A 53 6.16 13.60 2.08
N SER A 54 6.87 13.23 3.14
CA SER A 54 7.93 12.22 3.06
C SER A 54 7.40 10.85 2.60
N SER A 55 6.29 10.40 3.19
CA SER A 55 5.64 9.14 2.77
C SER A 55 5.05 9.25 1.38
N SER A 56 4.46 10.39 1.01
CA SER A 56 3.92 10.63 -0.33
C SER A 56 5.00 10.49 -1.41
N VAL A 57 6.18 11.05 -1.18
CA VAL A 57 7.32 10.90 -2.11
C VAL A 57 7.70 9.43 -2.29
N ALA A 58 7.76 8.66 -1.21
CA ALA A 58 8.05 7.24 -1.27
C ALA A 58 7.02 6.47 -2.13
N TYR A 59 5.74 6.77 -1.97
CA TYR A 59 4.69 6.18 -2.82
C TYR A 59 4.86 6.55 -4.29
N TYR A 60 5.14 7.82 -4.58
CA TYR A 60 5.33 8.26 -5.96
C TYR A 60 6.55 7.61 -6.61
N GLU A 61 7.65 7.44 -5.89
CA GLU A 61 8.82 6.70 -6.36
C GLU A 61 8.44 5.30 -6.81
N PHE A 62 7.67 4.59 -6.00
CA PHE A 62 7.24 3.23 -6.28
C PHE A 62 6.23 3.16 -7.43
N ILE A 63 5.15 3.91 -7.33
CA ILE A 63 4.04 3.88 -8.30
C ILE A 63 4.51 4.32 -9.68
N MET A 64 5.21 5.43 -9.76
CA MET A 64 5.71 5.96 -11.03
C MET A 64 6.77 5.03 -11.63
N GLY A 65 7.59 4.39 -10.81
CA GLY A 65 8.53 3.38 -11.25
C GLY A 65 7.85 2.17 -11.89
N ILE A 66 6.80 1.65 -11.27
CA ILE A 66 6.03 0.52 -11.82
C ILE A 66 5.31 0.90 -13.12
N LEU A 67 4.69 2.08 -13.15
CA LEU A 67 3.94 2.56 -14.33
C LEU A 67 4.83 3.17 -15.43
N ASP A 68 6.14 3.22 -15.20
CA ASP A 68 7.12 3.80 -16.15
C ASP A 68 6.84 5.27 -16.49
N LEU A 69 6.54 6.06 -15.48
CA LEU A 69 6.22 7.49 -15.61
C LEU A 69 7.41 8.41 -15.25
N GLY A 70 8.57 7.83 -14.98
CA GLY A 70 9.78 8.55 -14.58
C GLY A 70 9.96 8.62 -13.07
N ALA A 71 10.90 9.45 -12.62
CA ALA A 71 11.20 9.65 -11.21
C ALA A 71 10.15 10.56 -10.52
N ALA A 72 10.00 10.43 -9.20
CA ALA A 72 9.00 11.16 -8.42
C ALA A 72 8.95 12.68 -8.69
N PRO A 73 10.07 13.41 -8.87
CA PRO A 73 10.00 14.84 -9.19
C PRO A 73 9.28 15.18 -10.50
N LYS A 74 9.18 14.22 -11.42
CA LYS A 74 8.45 14.39 -12.67
C LYS A 74 6.94 14.36 -12.52
N PHE A 75 6.42 14.05 -11.33
CA PHE A 75 4.98 14.02 -11.07
C PHE A 75 4.28 15.30 -11.53
N HIS A 76 4.86 16.46 -11.25
CA HIS A 76 4.28 17.77 -11.60
C HIS A 76 4.23 18.05 -13.11
N TYR A 77 4.99 17.28 -13.89
CA TYR A 77 5.02 17.39 -15.35
C TYR A 77 4.15 16.35 -16.07
N LEU A 78 3.52 15.44 -15.30
CA LEU A 78 2.59 14.46 -15.88
C LEU A 78 1.30 15.14 -16.33
N GLY A 79 0.65 14.56 -17.35
CA GLY A 79 -0.69 14.96 -17.73
C GLY A 79 -1.69 14.69 -16.60
N ASN A 80 -2.84 15.37 -16.61
CA ASN A 80 -3.85 15.27 -15.55
C ASN A 80 -4.31 13.85 -15.29
N ARG A 81 -4.48 13.04 -16.34
CA ARG A 81 -4.90 11.64 -16.22
C ARG A 81 -3.90 10.80 -15.39
N ASP A 82 -2.61 10.93 -15.72
CA ASP A 82 -1.56 10.19 -15.03
C ASP A 82 -1.36 10.71 -13.62
N GLN A 83 -1.44 12.01 -13.39
CA GLN A 83 -1.40 12.57 -12.04
C GLN A 83 -2.52 12.03 -11.16
N MET A 84 -3.74 12.00 -11.68
CA MET A 84 -4.90 11.46 -10.94
C MET A 84 -4.73 9.98 -10.64
N LEU A 85 -4.23 9.20 -11.60
CA LEU A 85 -3.99 7.78 -11.40
C LEU A 85 -2.95 7.53 -10.29
N VAL A 86 -1.84 8.26 -10.32
CA VAL A 86 -0.78 8.15 -9.30
C VAL A 86 -1.33 8.51 -7.92
N VAL A 87 -2.10 9.60 -7.81
CA VAL A 87 -2.72 10.00 -6.53
C VAL A 87 -3.71 8.97 -6.04
N ASP A 88 -4.56 8.44 -6.90
CA ASP A 88 -5.55 7.42 -6.54
C ASP A 88 -4.87 6.13 -6.02
N ILE A 89 -3.83 5.68 -6.70
CA ILE A 89 -3.05 4.51 -6.25
C ILE A 89 -2.36 4.82 -4.92
N HIS A 90 -1.77 6.00 -4.77
CA HIS A 90 -1.14 6.42 -3.52
C HIS A 90 -2.11 6.35 -2.34
N LEU A 91 -3.27 6.97 -2.47
CA LEU A 91 -4.27 6.99 -1.40
C LEU A 91 -4.76 5.57 -1.07
N PHE A 92 -4.95 4.74 -2.08
CA PHE A 92 -5.32 3.34 -1.90
C PHE A 92 -4.25 2.55 -1.14
N LEU A 93 -2.99 2.63 -1.57
CA LEU A 93 -1.88 1.95 -0.90
C LEU A 93 -1.70 2.43 0.55
N ALA A 94 -1.81 3.73 0.77
CA ALA A 94 -1.69 4.29 2.12
C ALA A 94 -2.77 3.73 3.06
N ASP A 95 -4.00 3.59 2.59
CA ASP A 95 -5.06 2.97 3.37
C ASP A 95 -4.73 1.50 3.69
N GLN A 96 -4.20 0.74 2.72
CA GLN A 96 -3.82 -0.65 2.95
C GLN A 96 -2.67 -0.79 3.98
N MET A 97 -1.69 0.12 3.95
CA MET A 97 -0.63 0.18 4.96
C MET A 97 -1.19 0.41 6.36
N ARG A 98 -2.16 1.29 6.48
CA ARG A 98 -2.85 1.61 7.75
C ARG A 98 -3.67 0.44 8.27
N PHE A 99 -4.33 -0.30 7.38
CA PHE A 99 -5.04 -1.52 7.76
C PHE A 99 -4.08 -2.58 8.30
N GLU A 100 -2.92 -2.78 7.66
CA GLU A 100 -1.91 -3.72 8.16
C GLU A 100 -1.38 -3.29 9.53
N MET A 101 -1.15 -2.01 9.73
CA MET A 101 -0.74 -1.49 11.03
C MET A 101 -1.78 -1.81 12.11
N MET A 102 -3.06 -1.59 11.82
CA MET A 102 -4.15 -1.92 12.74
C MET A 102 -4.29 -3.42 12.97
N ARG A 103 -4.04 -4.23 11.95
CA ARG A 103 -4.03 -5.70 12.09
C ARG A 103 -2.93 -6.15 13.05
N ARG A 104 -1.74 -5.59 12.94
CA ARG A 104 -0.63 -5.91 13.86
C ARG A 104 -0.92 -5.45 15.29
N LEU A 105 -1.72 -4.41 15.46
CA LEU A 105 -2.22 -3.98 16.76
C LEU A 105 -3.39 -4.82 17.26
N GLU A 106 -3.85 -5.79 16.47
CA GLU A 106 -5.02 -6.62 16.77
C GLU A 106 -6.34 -5.83 16.86
N TRP A 107 -6.39 -4.64 16.23
CA TRP A 107 -7.60 -3.82 16.16
C TRP A 107 -8.53 -4.24 15.03
N ILE A 108 -7.96 -4.80 13.97
CA ILE A 108 -8.72 -5.50 12.92
C ILE A 108 -8.16 -6.92 12.77
N ARG A 109 -9.00 -7.83 12.28
CA ARG A 109 -8.62 -9.23 12.09
C ARG A 109 -8.01 -9.47 10.73
N THR A 110 -8.66 -8.99 9.69
CA THR A 110 -8.24 -9.19 8.30
C THR A 110 -8.62 -7.98 7.46
N PHE A 111 -7.96 -7.84 6.34
CA PHE A 111 -8.31 -6.91 5.27
C PHE A 111 -7.96 -7.52 3.92
N GLU A 112 -8.76 -7.24 2.92
CA GLU A 112 -8.64 -7.85 1.58
C GLU A 112 -7.29 -7.57 0.93
N GLY A 113 -6.77 -6.35 1.07
CA GLY A 113 -5.51 -5.93 0.45
C GLY A 113 -4.27 -6.70 0.89
N GLY A 114 -4.33 -7.34 2.06
CA GLY A 114 -3.22 -8.16 2.57
C GLY A 114 -2.91 -9.40 1.72
N LYS A 115 -3.83 -9.80 0.85
CA LYS A 115 -3.68 -10.98 -0.02
C LYS A 115 -2.82 -10.72 -1.25
N TYR A 116 -2.70 -9.46 -1.70
CA TYR A 116 -2.10 -9.09 -2.97
C TYR A 116 -0.67 -8.60 -2.80
N SER A 117 0.19 -8.86 -3.79
CA SER A 117 1.51 -8.25 -3.84
C SER A 117 1.39 -6.74 -4.08
N LEU A 118 2.38 -5.99 -3.59
CA LEU A 118 2.46 -4.55 -3.85
C LEU A 118 2.51 -4.23 -5.34
N LEU A 119 3.23 -5.05 -6.10
CA LEU A 119 3.33 -4.93 -7.55
C LEU A 119 1.95 -5.05 -8.21
N ASP A 120 1.19 -6.08 -7.85
CA ASP A 120 -0.15 -6.30 -8.40
C ASP A 120 -1.12 -5.20 -8.02
N MET A 121 -1.00 -4.63 -6.81
CA MET A 121 -1.83 -3.51 -6.37
C MET A 121 -1.68 -2.28 -7.28
N VAL A 122 -0.52 -2.08 -7.87
CA VAL A 122 -0.30 -1.00 -8.84
C VAL A 122 -0.72 -1.42 -10.24
N GLN A 123 -0.27 -2.59 -10.71
CA GLN A 123 -0.54 -3.05 -12.08
C GLN A 123 -2.01 -3.39 -12.34
N GLU A 124 -2.69 -3.93 -11.33
CA GLU A 124 -4.11 -4.33 -11.40
C GLU A 124 -4.98 -3.45 -10.48
N PHE A 125 -4.62 -2.19 -10.35
CA PHE A 125 -5.18 -1.27 -9.38
C PHE A 125 -6.71 -1.22 -9.39
N GLU A 126 -7.33 -1.03 -10.55
CA GLU A 126 -8.79 -0.88 -10.64
C GLU A 126 -9.52 -2.14 -10.16
N ASN A 127 -9.03 -3.30 -10.55
CA ASN A 127 -9.62 -4.58 -10.18
C ASN A 127 -9.45 -4.86 -8.68
N ILE A 128 -8.24 -4.68 -8.15
CA ILE A 128 -7.95 -4.93 -6.74
C ILE A 128 -8.66 -3.92 -5.83
N LYS A 129 -8.68 -2.65 -6.20
CA LYS A 129 -9.42 -1.61 -5.48
C LYS A 129 -10.90 -1.95 -5.35
N THR A 130 -11.53 -2.44 -6.43
CA THR A 130 -12.92 -2.87 -6.43
C THR A 130 -13.15 -4.00 -5.44
N LYS A 131 -12.29 -5.02 -5.46
CA LYS A 131 -12.37 -6.15 -4.51
C LYS A 131 -12.20 -5.71 -3.07
N CYS A 132 -11.24 -4.81 -2.80
CA CYS A 132 -11.02 -4.27 -1.47
C CYS A 132 -12.23 -3.47 -0.97
N ARG A 133 -12.89 -2.72 -1.85
CA ARG A 133 -14.09 -1.96 -1.52
C ARG A 133 -15.27 -2.87 -1.19
N GLU A 134 -15.42 -3.99 -1.87
CA GLU A 134 -16.47 -4.99 -1.61
C GLU A 134 -16.24 -5.74 -0.29
N HIS A 135 -15.01 -5.82 0.19
CA HIS A 135 -14.62 -6.55 1.39
C HIS A 135 -13.90 -5.61 2.38
N PRO A 136 -14.65 -4.75 3.10
CA PRO A 136 -14.04 -3.85 4.08
C PRO A 136 -13.31 -4.62 5.18
N PRO A 137 -12.35 -3.97 5.87
CA PRO A 137 -11.64 -4.61 6.99
C PRO A 137 -12.59 -5.18 8.05
N VAL A 138 -12.20 -6.31 8.63
CA VAL A 138 -12.97 -6.96 9.69
C VAL A 138 -12.48 -6.46 11.04
N LEU A 139 -13.30 -5.67 11.73
CA LEU A 139 -12.98 -5.14 13.06
C LEU A 139 -12.83 -6.29 14.07
N ALA A 140 -11.92 -6.14 15.04
CA ALA A 140 -11.76 -7.10 16.11
C ALA A 140 -13.01 -7.18 17.00
N GLU A 141 -13.38 -8.38 17.41
CA GLU A 141 -14.56 -8.60 18.29
C GLU A 141 -14.41 -7.94 19.67
N SER A 142 -13.16 -7.71 20.09
CA SER A 142 -12.84 -7.01 21.34
C SER A 142 -13.14 -5.50 21.31
N ASN A 143 -13.35 -4.93 20.13
CA ASN A 143 -13.71 -3.52 20.02
C ASN A 143 -15.13 -3.30 20.56
N LEU A 144 -15.31 -2.25 21.37
CA LEU A 144 -16.60 -1.94 21.99
C LEU A 144 -17.71 -1.67 20.97
N ASP A 145 -17.33 -1.18 19.79
CA ASP A 145 -18.26 -0.85 18.70
C ASP A 145 -18.41 -1.96 17.66
N TYR A 146 -17.91 -3.17 17.96
CA TYR A 146 -17.93 -4.28 17.01
C TYR A 146 -19.33 -4.57 16.45
N ALA A 147 -20.32 -4.70 17.30
CA ALA A 147 -21.69 -4.99 16.89
C ALA A 147 -22.27 -3.86 16.00
N THR A 148 -22.02 -2.61 16.36
CA THR A 148 -22.42 -1.45 15.56
C THR A 148 -21.71 -1.43 14.21
N TYR A 149 -20.39 -1.68 14.20
CA TYR A 149 -19.58 -1.72 12.98
C TYR A 149 -20.10 -2.73 11.97
N THR A 150 -20.48 -3.93 12.42
CA THR A 150 -20.97 -4.99 11.52
C THR A 150 -22.27 -4.60 10.80
N GLN A 151 -23.04 -3.67 11.36
CA GLN A 151 -24.30 -3.19 10.78
C GLN A 151 -24.14 -1.97 9.87
N LEU A 152 -22.94 -1.37 9.83
CA LEU A 152 -22.70 -0.19 9.01
C LEU A 152 -22.67 -0.51 7.52
N THR A 153 -22.99 0.48 6.69
CA THR A 153 -22.75 0.42 5.25
C THR A 153 -21.23 0.39 4.97
N ILE A 154 -20.84 -0.01 3.75
CA ILE A 154 -19.43 -0.04 3.35
C ILE A 154 -18.79 1.35 3.52
N GLY A 155 -19.47 2.42 3.08
CA GLY A 155 -18.94 3.79 3.22
C GLY A 155 -18.76 4.22 4.67
N ASP A 156 -19.72 3.88 5.54
CA ASP A 156 -19.64 4.20 6.95
C ASP A 156 -18.57 3.38 7.68
N LYS A 157 -18.33 2.15 7.26
CA LYS A 157 -17.21 1.33 7.75
C LYS A 157 -15.86 1.96 7.42
N GLU A 158 -15.69 2.48 6.21
CA GLU A 158 -14.47 3.20 5.84
C GLU A 158 -14.24 4.43 6.72
N VAL A 159 -15.28 5.23 6.96
CA VAL A 159 -15.20 6.40 7.85
C VAL A 159 -14.83 6.00 9.27
N PHE A 160 -15.43 4.93 9.78
CA PHE A 160 -15.14 4.40 11.11
C PHE A 160 -13.66 4.03 11.26
N ILE A 161 -13.12 3.27 10.32
CA ILE A 161 -11.70 2.85 10.35
C ILE A 161 -10.77 4.06 10.26
N ARG A 162 -11.08 5.04 9.40
CA ARG A 162 -10.25 6.25 9.27
C ARG A 162 -10.18 7.07 10.56
N ARG A 163 -11.23 7.08 11.35
CA ARG A 163 -11.25 7.76 12.66
C ARG A 163 -10.30 7.10 13.67
N MET A 164 -9.98 5.82 13.50
CA MET A 164 -9.05 5.10 14.37
C MET A 164 -7.58 5.40 14.05
N LEU A 165 -7.28 6.02 12.90
CA LEU A 165 -5.91 6.14 12.39
C LEU A 165 -4.98 6.87 13.36
N GLN A 166 -5.41 8.00 13.92
CA GLN A 166 -4.54 8.80 14.81
C GLN A 166 -4.14 8.01 16.05
N GLU A 167 -5.08 7.33 16.67
CA GLU A 167 -4.82 6.48 17.84
C GLU A 167 -3.95 5.28 17.46
N ALA A 168 -4.18 4.71 16.27
CA ALA A 168 -3.37 3.59 15.78
C ALA A 168 -1.93 3.98 15.54
N LEU A 169 -1.67 5.16 14.98
CA LEU A 169 -0.30 5.67 14.80
C LEU A 169 0.43 5.83 16.13
N GLU A 170 -0.24 6.40 17.13
CA GLU A 170 0.33 6.56 18.47
C GLU A 170 0.63 5.21 19.12
N ALA A 171 -0.32 4.28 19.07
CA ALA A 171 -0.14 2.93 19.62
C ALA A 171 0.96 2.14 18.92
N PHE A 172 1.03 2.23 17.60
CA PHE A 172 2.02 1.50 16.81
C PHE A 172 3.45 2.04 17.02
N LYS A 173 3.60 3.33 17.24
CA LYS A 173 4.87 3.97 17.53
C LYS A 173 5.58 3.32 18.73
N GLU A 174 4.82 2.88 19.73
CA GLU A 174 5.37 2.25 20.92
C GLU A 174 5.98 0.86 20.66
N ARG A 175 5.70 0.24 19.50
CA ARG A 175 6.29 -1.04 19.08
C ARG A 175 7.69 -0.88 18.49
N LEU A 176 8.04 0.31 18.07
CA LEU A 176 9.31 0.61 17.42
C LEU A 176 10.41 0.91 18.50
#